data_1b252861e6c92973a21880f8ae680c28
#
_entry.id   1b252861e6c92973a21880f8ae680c28
#
_cell.length_a   1.000
_cell.length_b   1.000
_cell.length_c   1.000
_cell.angle_alpha   90.00
_cell.angle_beta   90.00
_cell.angle_gamma   90.00
#
_symmetry.space_group_name_H-M   'P 1'
#
loop_
_entity.id
_entity.type
_entity.pdbx_description
1 polymer ?
#
loop_
_entity_poly.entity_id
_entity_poly.type
_entity_poly.pdbx_seq_one_letter_code
_entity_poly.pdbx_strand_id
1 'polypeptide(L)'
;MSDLLRLDGVTAGYGDGIVLDEVSLTIRPGESLAALGRNGFGKSTLLETIMGNTRLRGGSLHLDGVDITRLPPHARVRAGLGWVPQEREVFPSLTVEEHMTVVATDGPWTLMRVYELFPRLQERRRNYGNQLSGGEQQMLAIARALMTNPRLLLLDE
;
A
#
# COMPACT_ATOMS: atom_id res chain seq x y z
N MET A 1 -6.38 20.00 13.02
CA MET A 1 -5.40 19.04 12.44
C MET A 1 -5.82 18.71 11.03
N SER A 2 -4.88 18.70 10.11
CA SER A 2 -5.14 18.30 8.73
C SER A 2 -5.34 16.79 8.64
N ASP A 3 -6.20 16.36 7.73
CA ASP A 3 -6.39 14.94 7.45
C ASP A 3 -5.14 14.36 6.78
N LEU A 4 -4.79 13.12 7.10
CA LEU A 4 -3.73 12.41 6.42
C LEU A 4 -4.19 11.96 5.02
N LEU A 5 -5.37 11.34 4.96
CA LEU A 5 -6.02 10.97 3.70
C LEU A 5 -7.44 11.52 3.70
N ARG A 6 -7.84 12.08 2.57
CA ARG A 6 -9.19 12.57 2.35
C ARG A 6 -9.68 12.20 0.95
N LEU A 7 -10.83 11.55 0.93
CA LEU A 7 -11.60 11.30 -0.29
C LEU A 7 -12.89 12.09 -0.23
N ASP A 8 -13.19 12.83 -1.28
CA ASP A 8 -14.41 13.63 -1.40
C ASP A 8 -15.20 13.17 -2.64
N GLY A 9 -16.34 12.52 -2.42
CA GLY A 9 -17.28 12.13 -3.47
C GLY A 9 -16.67 11.29 -4.58
N VAL A 10 -15.78 10.36 -4.25
CA VAL A 10 -15.02 9.58 -5.24
C VAL A 10 -15.91 8.55 -5.93
N THR A 11 -15.96 8.64 -7.26
CA THR A 11 -16.61 7.65 -8.13
C THR A 11 -15.54 7.04 -9.03
N ALA A 12 -15.40 5.72 -8.98
CA ALA A 12 -14.33 5.01 -9.68
C ALA A 12 -14.70 3.56 -9.97
N GLY A 13 -13.97 2.97 -10.89
CA GLY A 13 -14.15 1.56 -11.26
C GLY A 13 -13.17 1.13 -12.33
N TYR A 14 -13.55 0.09 -13.05
CA TYR A 14 -12.73 -0.50 -14.11
C TYR A 14 -13.43 -0.37 -15.46
N GLY A 15 -12.72 0.11 -16.48
CA GLY A 15 -13.29 0.35 -17.80
C GLY A 15 -14.50 1.28 -17.70
N ASP A 16 -15.64 0.82 -18.15
CA ASP A 16 -16.90 1.56 -18.07
C ASP A 16 -17.74 1.26 -16.82
N GLY A 17 -17.32 0.27 -16.02
CA GLY A 17 -17.98 -0.13 -14.79
C GLY A 17 -17.66 0.79 -13.61
N ILE A 18 -18.67 1.14 -12.83
CA ILE A 18 -18.53 1.89 -11.59
C ILE A 18 -18.67 0.90 -10.43
N VAL A 19 -17.68 0.89 -9.53
CA VAL A 19 -17.68 0.08 -8.30
C VAL A 19 -17.81 0.96 -7.06
N LEU A 20 -17.11 2.10 -7.02
CA LEU A 20 -17.26 3.11 -5.98
C LEU A 20 -18.13 4.24 -6.49
N ASP A 21 -19.13 4.62 -5.73
CA ASP A 21 -20.07 5.67 -6.10
C ASP A 21 -20.16 6.71 -4.96
N GLU A 22 -19.65 7.90 -5.23
CA GLU A 22 -19.65 9.04 -4.32
C GLU A 22 -19.12 8.72 -2.91
N VAL A 23 -18.00 7.99 -2.83
CA VAL A 23 -17.38 7.59 -1.57
C VAL A 23 -16.60 8.77 -0.97
N SER A 24 -16.90 9.10 0.28
CA SER A 24 -16.16 10.09 1.05
C SER A 24 -15.67 9.46 2.35
N LEU A 25 -14.41 9.69 2.67
CA LEU A 25 -13.81 9.25 3.94
C LEU A 25 -12.61 10.12 4.27
N THR A 26 -12.25 10.14 5.54
CA THR A 26 -11.04 10.81 6.03
C THR A 26 -10.32 9.90 7.01
N ILE A 27 -8.99 9.96 6.97
CA ILE A 27 -8.11 9.31 7.94
C ILE A 27 -7.19 10.39 8.50
N ARG A 28 -7.14 10.49 9.82
CA ARG A 28 -6.24 11.43 10.52
C ARG A 28 -4.89 10.76 10.80
N PRO A 29 -3.83 11.54 11.02
CA PRO A 29 -2.56 10.98 11.47
C PRO A 29 -2.75 10.12 12.74
N GLY A 30 -2.17 8.90 12.70
CA GLY A 30 -2.26 7.94 13.80
C GLY A 30 -3.53 7.10 13.85
N GLU A 31 -4.49 7.36 12.96
CA GLU A 31 -5.69 6.53 12.85
C GLU A 31 -5.47 5.30 11.99
N SER A 32 -6.25 4.26 12.28
CA SER A 32 -6.38 3.06 11.44
C SER A 32 -7.83 2.91 11.00
N LEU A 33 -8.04 2.59 9.74
CA LEU A 33 -9.36 2.34 9.17
C LEU A 33 -9.43 0.92 8.62
N ALA A 34 -10.43 0.16 9.02
CA ALA A 34 -10.69 -1.17 8.49
C ALA A 34 -11.91 -1.11 7.55
N ALA A 35 -11.69 -1.54 6.30
CA ALA A 35 -12.78 -1.70 5.34
C ALA A 35 -13.34 -3.12 5.49
N LEU A 36 -14.57 -3.21 5.97
CA LEU A 36 -15.27 -4.47 6.20
C LEU A 36 -16.37 -4.68 5.17
N GLY A 37 -16.63 -5.92 4.81
CA GLY A 37 -17.67 -6.28 3.88
C GLY A 37 -17.37 -7.61 3.20
N ARG A 38 -18.34 -8.07 2.43
CA ARG A 38 -18.19 -9.30 1.64
C ARG A 38 -17.26 -9.08 0.45
N ASN A 39 -16.59 -10.13 0.00
CA ASN A 39 -15.80 -10.10 -1.22
C ASN A 39 -16.65 -9.64 -2.41
N GLY A 40 -16.08 -8.80 -3.28
CA GLY A 40 -16.77 -8.25 -4.46
C GLY A 40 -17.54 -6.95 -4.23
N PHE A 41 -17.51 -6.39 -3.02
CA PHE A 41 -18.22 -5.15 -2.67
C PHE A 41 -17.31 -3.90 -2.59
N GLY A 42 -16.24 -3.88 -3.34
CA GLY A 42 -15.45 -2.67 -3.54
C GLY A 42 -14.31 -2.41 -2.56
N LYS A 43 -14.01 -3.33 -1.63
CA LYS A 43 -12.91 -3.15 -0.67
C LYS A 43 -11.56 -3.00 -1.37
N SER A 44 -11.20 -3.97 -2.20
CA SER A 44 -9.96 -3.90 -3.00
C SER A 44 -9.99 -2.75 -3.99
N THR A 45 -11.16 -2.45 -4.57
CA THR A 45 -11.34 -1.32 -5.49
C THR A 45 -11.07 0.01 -4.78
N LEU A 46 -11.47 0.16 -3.51
CA LEU A 46 -11.17 1.35 -2.72
C LEU A 46 -9.65 1.54 -2.59
N LEU A 47 -8.93 0.50 -2.21
CA LEU A 47 -7.48 0.56 -2.07
C LEU A 47 -6.78 0.80 -3.42
N GLU A 48 -7.21 0.12 -4.47
CA GLU A 48 -6.72 0.32 -5.83
C GLU A 48 -6.96 1.75 -6.33
N THR A 49 -8.10 2.35 -5.97
CA THR A 49 -8.43 3.73 -6.32
C THR A 49 -7.51 4.71 -5.59
N ILE A 50 -7.25 4.48 -4.31
CA ILE A 50 -6.30 5.31 -3.55
C ILE A 50 -4.89 5.21 -4.16
N MET A 51 -4.51 4.04 -4.65
CA MET A 51 -3.23 3.83 -5.34
C MET A 51 -3.18 4.42 -6.76
N GLY A 52 -4.33 4.70 -7.37
CA GLY A 52 -4.39 5.24 -8.72
C GLY A 52 -4.48 4.19 -9.82
N ASN A 53 -4.89 2.97 -9.49
CA ASN A 53 -4.99 1.85 -10.44
C ASN A 53 -6.38 1.66 -11.03
N THR A 54 -7.33 2.53 -10.70
CA THR A 54 -8.70 2.48 -11.25
C THR A 54 -8.97 3.69 -12.13
N ARG A 55 -10.07 3.65 -12.86
CA ARG A 55 -10.54 4.79 -13.63
C ARG A 55 -11.39 5.68 -12.72
N LEU A 56 -10.86 6.86 -12.40
CA LEU A 56 -11.57 7.87 -11.61
C LEU A 56 -12.54 8.64 -12.51
N ARG A 57 -13.80 8.71 -12.10
CA ARG A 57 -14.85 9.42 -12.85
C ARG A 57 -15.34 10.68 -12.17
N GLY A 58 -15.07 10.83 -10.89
CA GLY A 58 -15.46 12.02 -10.13
C GLY A 58 -14.86 12.02 -8.75
N GLY A 59 -14.94 13.17 -8.10
CA GLY A 59 -14.39 13.37 -6.78
C GLY A 59 -12.92 13.72 -6.77
N SER A 60 -12.36 13.78 -5.56
CA SER A 60 -10.95 14.14 -5.36
C SER A 60 -10.33 13.35 -4.21
N LEU A 61 -9.00 13.19 -4.28
CA LEU A 61 -8.19 12.53 -3.27
C LEU A 61 -7.04 13.46 -2.85
N HIS A 62 -6.85 13.60 -1.55
CA HIS A 62 -5.75 14.37 -0.98
C HIS A 62 -4.99 13.52 0.03
N LEU A 63 -3.67 13.57 -0.02
CA LEU A 63 -2.77 12.93 0.94
C LEU A 63 -1.92 14.00 1.59
N ASP A 64 -2.08 14.15 2.90
CA ASP A 64 -1.36 15.15 3.71
C ASP A 64 -1.42 16.57 3.09
N GLY A 65 -2.61 16.95 2.62
CA GLY A 65 -2.88 18.25 1.99
C GLY A 65 -2.48 18.35 0.52
N VAL A 66 -1.85 17.33 -0.05
CA VAL A 66 -1.45 17.31 -1.46
C VAL A 66 -2.53 16.63 -2.29
N ASP A 67 -2.96 17.28 -3.38
CA ASP A 67 -3.91 16.71 -4.31
C ASP A 67 -3.23 15.60 -5.13
N ILE A 68 -3.67 14.36 -4.92
CA ILE A 68 -3.16 13.18 -5.62
C ILE A 68 -4.15 12.64 -6.66
N THR A 69 -5.26 13.32 -6.88
CA THR A 69 -6.38 12.85 -7.70
C THR A 69 -5.94 12.36 -9.07
N ARG A 70 -5.04 13.07 -9.71
CA ARG A 70 -4.56 12.76 -11.07
C ARG A 70 -3.14 12.20 -11.13
N LEU A 71 -2.52 11.96 -9.98
CA LEU A 71 -1.18 11.40 -9.96
C LEU A 71 -1.19 9.91 -10.31
N PRO A 72 -0.22 9.44 -11.10
CA PRO A 72 -0.05 8.01 -11.34
C PRO A 72 0.44 7.28 -10.08
N PRO A 73 0.32 5.94 -10.02
CA PRO A 73 0.68 5.17 -8.81
C PRO A 73 2.08 5.45 -8.28
N HIS A 74 3.09 5.52 -9.14
CA HIS A 74 4.47 5.77 -8.71
C HIS A 74 4.64 7.14 -8.03
N ALA A 75 3.91 8.15 -8.47
CA ALA A 75 3.94 9.48 -7.86
C ALA A 75 3.20 9.49 -6.51
N ARG A 76 2.14 8.68 -6.36
CA ARG A 76 1.43 8.53 -5.09
C ARG A 76 2.29 7.81 -4.05
N VAL A 77 3.08 6.82 -4.45
CA VAL A 77 4.06 6.19 -3.56
C VAL A 77 5.09 7.22 -3.09
N ARG A 78 5.61 8.05 -3.97
CA ARG A 78 6.53 9.13 -3.61
C ARG A 78 5.89 10.16 -2.68
N ALA A 79 4.59 10.38 -2.80
CA ALA A 79 3.85 11.28 -1.92
C ALA A 79 3.64 10.69 -0.52
N GLY A 80 3.87 9.39 -0.33
CA GLY A 80 3.84 8.75 0.98
C GLY A 80 2.88 7.59 1.14
N LEU A 81 2.33 7.02 0.06
CA LEU A 81 1.53 5.81 0.13
C LEU A 81 2.40 4.56 0.07
N GLY A 82 2.18 3.63 1.02
CA GLY A 82 2.73 2.28 0.98
C GLY A 82 1.63 1.30 0.61
N TRP A 83 1.96 0.30 -0.19
CA TRP A 83 1.00 -0.63 -0.75
C TRP A 83 1.42 -2.08 -0.53
N VAL A 84 0.53 -2.86 0.06
CA VAL A 84 0.65 -4.32 0.15
C VAL A 84 -0.56 -4.92 -0.56
N PRO A 85 -0.39 -5.35 -1.82
CA PRO A 85 -1.51 -5.91 -2.59
C PRO A 85 -1.92 -7.28 -2.07
N GLN A 86 -3.11 -7.72 -2.45
CA GLN A 86 -3.61 -9.04 -2.12
C GLN A 86 -2.69 -10.15 -2.66
N GLU A 87 -2.21 -9.98 -3.88
CA GLU A 87 -1.14 -10.82 -4.43
C GLU A 87 0.21 -10.22 -3.99
N ARG A 88 0.98 -10.99 -3.27
CA ARG A 88 2.18 -10.51 -2.56
C ARG A 88 3.27 -9.95 -3.48
N GLU A 89 3.25 -10.31 -4.75
CA GLU A 89 4.18 -9.83 -5.78
C GLU A 89 5.66 -10.01 -5.40
N VAL A 90 5.97 -11.17 -4.84
CA VAL A 90 7.35 -11.53 -4.48
C VAL A 90 8.09 -12.01 -5.71
N PHE A 91 9.28 -11.47 -5.95
CA PHE A 91 10.10 -11.84 -7.10
C PHE A 91 10.93 -13.08 -6.80
N PRO A 92 10.76 -14.18 -7.60
CA PRO A 92 11.49 -15.42 -7.35
C PRO A 92 13.01 -15.29 -7.45
N SER A 93 13.49 -14.32 -8.21
CA SER A 93 14.92 -14.13 -8.51
C SER A 93 15.64 -13.18 -7.57
N LEU A 94 14.92 -12.55 -6.64
CA LEU A 94 15.52 -11.66 -5.64
C LEU A 94 15.57 -12.35 -4.28
N THR A 95 16.62 -12.06 -3.53
CA THR A 95 16.69 -12.48 -2.12
C THR A 95 15.75 -11.62 -1.27
N VAL A 96 15.44 -12.09 -0.07
CA VAL A 96 14.67 -11.34 0.93
C VAL A 96 15.25 -9.94 1.12
N GLU A 97 16.56 -9.85 1.35
CA GLU A 97 17.24 -8.57 1.57
C GLU A 97 17.19 -7.67 0.33
N GLU A 98 17.38 -8.23 -0.85
CA GLU A 98 17.30 -7.47 -2.11
C GLU A 98 15.90 -6.88 -2.33
N HIS A 99 14.82 -7.61 -2.01
CA HIS A 99 13.45 -7.07 -2.09
C HIS A 99 13.27 -5.79 -1.29
N MET A 100 13.94 -5.71 -0.13
CA MET A 100 13.82 -4.56 0.77
C MET A 100 14.77 -3.44 0.41
N THR A 101 16.01 -3.76 0.06
CA THR A 101 17.04 -2.74 -0.22
C THR A 101 16.80 -2.00 -1.52
N VAL A 102 16.23 -2.66 -2.53
CA VAL A 102 15.98 -2.04 -3.84
C VAL A 102 14.95 -0.91 -3.77
N VAL A 103 14.01 -0.96 -2.83
CA VAL A 103 12.97 0.06 -2.65
C VAL A 103 13.25 1.02 -1.49
N ALA A 104 14.34 0.81 -0.77
CA ALA A 104 14.64 1.57 0.44
C ALA A 104 14.75 3.07 0.18
N THR A 105 14.18 3.85 1.07
CA THR A 105 14.31 5.31 1.13
C THR A 105 14.79 5.72 2.50
N ASP A 106 15.26 6.95 2.64
CA ASP A 106 15.64 7.51 3.94
C ASP A 106 14.41 7.73 4.81
N GLY A 107 14.50 7.37 6.07
CA GLY A 107 13.43 7.56 7.02
C GLY A 107 13.55 6.66 8.25
N PRO A 108 12.53 6.66 9.12
CA PRO A 108 12.57 5.89 10.36
C PRO A 108 12.59 4.37 10.16
N TRP A 109 12.05 3.86 9.05
CA TRP A 109 12.12 2.44 8.74
C TRP A 109 13.44 2.12 8.02
N THR A 110 14.30 1.38 8.72
CA THR A 110 15.58 0.88 8.24
C THR A 110 15.52 -0.64 8.14
N LEU A 111 16.48 -1.23 7.45
CA LEU A 111 16.59 -2.69 7.37
C LEU A 111 16.69 -3.33 8.77
N MET A 112 17.47 -2.73 9.65
CA MET A 112 17.60 -3.20 11.04
C MET A 112 16.26 -3.18 11.77
N ARG A 113 15.49 -2.10 11.66
CA ARG A 113 14.20 -1.96 12.32
C ARG A 113 13.17 -2.96 11.77
N VAL A 114 13.21 -3.22 10.48
CA VAL A 114 12.35 -4.22 9.84
C VAL A 114 12.70 -5.63 10.35
N TYR A 115 13.99 -5.93 10.50
CA TYR A 115 14.41 -7.23 11.06
C TYR A 115 14.05 -7.38 12.54
N GLU A 116 14.01 -6.30 13.31
CA GLU A 116 13.51 -6.32 14.69
C GLU A 116 12.01 -6.66 14.72
N LEU A 117 11.24 -6.12 13.78
CA LEU A 117 9.81 -6.40 13.65
C LEU A 117 9.55 -7.81 13.11
N PHE A 118 10.35 -8.26 12.16
CA PHE A 118 10.25 -9.56 11.50
C PHE A 118 11.57 -10.34 11.58
N PRO A 119 11.92 -10.91 12.76
CA PRO A 119 13.19 -11.65 12.91
C PRO A 119 13.33 -12.80 11.92
N ARG A 120 12.22 -13.40 11.50
CA ARG A 120 12.21 -14.50 10.54
C ARG A 120 12.78 -14.06 9.17
N LEU A 121 12.54 -12.82 8.77
CA LEU A 121 13.11 -12.28 7.52
C LEU A 121 14.62 -12.14 7.60
N GLN A 122 15.16 -11.79 8.78
CA GLN A 122 16.60 -11.73 8.98
C GLN A 122 17.24 -13.14 8.86
N GLU A 123 16.61 -14.15 9.42
CA GLU A 123 17.06 -15.53 9.29
C GLU A 123 17.06 -15.99 7.82
N ARG A 124 16.10 -15.51 7.03
CA ARG A 124 15.90 -15.84 5.63
C ARG A 124 16.49 -14.82 4.65
N ARG A 125 17.30 -13.88 5.11
CA ARG A 125 17.73 -12.72 4.30
C ARG A 125 18.42 -13.08 3.00
N ARG A 126 19.06 -14.24 2.93
CA ARG A 126 19.77 -14.75 1.73
C ARG A 126 18.94 -15.71 0.89
N ASN A 127 17.74 -16.09 1.35
CA ASN A 127 16.86 -16.95 0.59
C ASN A 127 16.17 -16.16 -0.54
N TYR A 128 15.91 -16.83 -1.64
CA TYR A 128 15.12 -16.25 -2.73
C TYR A 128 13.62 -16.27 -2.38
N GLY A 129 12.86 -15.37 -3.03
CA GLY A 129 11.44 -15.22 -2.77
C GLY A 129 10.63 -16.52 -2.92
N ASN A 130 10.98 -17.36 -3.90
CA ASN A 130 10.31 -18.63 -4.12
C ASN A 130 10.66 -19.73 -3.10
N GLN A 131 11.61 -19.46 -2.22
CA GLN A 131 11.99 -20.37 -1.13
C GLN A 131 11.28 -20.07 0.18
N LEU A 132 10.39 -19.07 0.19
CA LEU A 132 9.66 -18.64 1.38
C LEU A 132 8.32 -19.36 1.50
N SER A 133 7.88 -19.59 2.75
CA SER A 133 6.50 -19.98 3.03
C SER A 133 5.53 -18.84 2.69
N GLY A 134 4.22 -19.15 2.62
CA GLY A 134 3.21 -18.13 2.39
C GLY A 134 3.23 -17.02 3.45
N GLY A 135 3.40 -17.39 4.73
CA GLY A 135 3.51 -16.41 5.81
C GLY A 135 4.76 -15.56 5.72
N GLU A 136 5.90 -16.14 5.35
CA GLU A 136 7.15 -15.41 5.15
C GLU A 136 7.06 -14.47 3.96
N GLN A 137 6.39 -14.86 2.88
CA GLN A 137 6.13 -13.98 1.74
C GLN A 137 5.24 -12.80 2.13
N GLN A 138 4.24 -13.02 3.00
CA GLN A 138 3.38 -11.95 3.50
C GLN A 138 4.18 -10.97 4.36
N MET A 139 5.03 -11.47 5.26
CA MET A 139 5.94 -10.62 6.04
C MET A 139 6.85 -9.79 5.13
N LEU A 140 7.40 -10.41 4.09
CA LEU A 140 8.27 -9.73 3.12
C LEU A 140 7.53 -8.62 2.37
N ALA A 141 6.29 -8.86 1.94
CA ALA A 141 5.48 -7.86 1.26
C ALA A 141 5.22 -6.63 2.15
N ILE A 142 4.91 -6.85 3.44
CA ILE A 142 4.74 -5.77 4.41
C ILE A 142 6.06 -5.04 4.65
N ALA A 143 7.14 -5.78 4.88
CA ALA A 143 8.46 -5.23 5.13
C ALA A 143 8.95 -4.35 3.96
N ARG A 144 8.77 -4.82 2.74
CA ARG A 144 9.13 -4.07 1.53
C ARG A 144 8.37 -2.75 1.45
N ALA A 145 7.07 -2.75 1.78
CA ALA A 145 6.28 -1.53 1.80
C ALA A 145 6.77 -0.56 2.89
N LEU A 146 7.11 -1.05 4.09
CA LEU A 146 7.67 -0.23 5.16
C LEU A 146 9.00 0.43 4.78
N MET A 147 9.83 -0.24 3.99
CA MET A 147 11.12 0.30 3.56
C MET A 147 10.99 1.54 2.66
N THR A 148 9.84 1.78 2.09
CA THR A 148 9.55 3.02 1.35
C THR A 148 9.22 4.19 2.28
N ASN A 149 9.19 3.97 3.59
CA ASN A 149 8.87 4.96 4.62
C ASN A 149 7.56 5.70 4.35
N PRO A 150 6.43 4.97 4.22
CA PRO A 150 5.15 5.56 3.89
C PRO A 150 4.56 6.35 5.05
N ARG A 151 3.75 7.36 4.72
CA ARG A 151 2.91 8.07 5.69
C ARG A 151 1.64 7.30 5.99
N LEU A 152 1.13 6.60 5.00
CA LEU A 152 -0.06 5.76 5.09
C LEU A 152 0.22 4.41 4.44
N LEU A 153 -0.04 3.34 5.15
CA LEU A 153 0.11 1.97 4.65
C LEU A 153 -1.26 1.39 4.30
N LEU A 154 -1.40 0.94 3.07
CA LEU A 154 -2.60 0.26 2.57
C LEU A 154 -2.34 -1.24 2.53
N LEU A 155 -3.18 -2.00 3.23
CA LEU A 155 -3.08 -3.47 3.30
C LEU A 155 -4.34 -4.08 2.67
N ASP A 156 -4.16 -4.85 1.61
CA ASP A 156 -5.23 -5.62 0.98
C ASP A 156 -5.09 -7.09 1.38
N GLU A 157 -5.78 -7.43 2.46
CA GLU A 157 -5.69 -8.75 3.13
C GLU A 157 -4.28 -9.05 3.68
#